data_0bea3d5d605a9c5c3ec06cd9f562f9e8
#
_entry.id   0bea3d5d605a9c5c3ec06cd9f562f9e8
#
_cell.length_a   1.000
_cell.length_b   1.000
_cell.length_c   1.000
_cell.angle_alpha   90.00
_cell.angle_beta   90.00
_cell.angle_gamma   90.00
#
_symmetry.space_group_name_H-M   'P 1'
#
loop_
_entity.id
_entity.type
_entity.pdbx_description
1 polymer ?
#
loop_
_entity_poly.entity_id
_entity_poly.type
_entity_poly.pdbx_seq_one_letter_code
_entity_poly.pdbx_strand_id
1 'polypeptide(L)'
;LVIDTLLESFAPEELGFTLDTYWVQMGGADVCSWIEKLSDRIPCVHLKDMAVKGWDPIMAPVGEGNLPWEKILQTLEKCGKTKYLLVEQDVCQESPFTCLEKSYNYLSSLGYK
;
A
#
# COMPACT_ATOMS: atom_id res chain seq x y z
N LEU A 1 13.05 16.20 0.95
CA LEU A 1 13.01 14.85 0.36
C LEU A 1 12.88 14.93 -1.15
N VAL A 2 13.35 13.93 -1.88
CA VAL A 2 13.19 13.87 -3.35
C VAL A 2 11.73 13.99 -3.76
N ILE A 3 10.83 13.34 -3.03
CA ILE A 3 9.40 13.40 -3.30
C ILE A 3 8.83 14.83 -3.15
N ASP A 4 9.33 15.62 -2.21
CA ASP A 4 8.89 17.01 -2.04
C ASP A 4 9.29 17.85 -3.25
N THR A 5 10.51 17.66 -3.76
CA THR A 5 10.97 18.31 -4.99
C THR A 5 10.10 17.94 -6.19
N LEU A 6 9.70 16.66 -6.32
CA LEU A 6 8.79 16.22 -7.38
C LEU A 6 7.40 16.86 -7.26
N LEU A 7 6.87 16.93 -6.03
CA LEU A 7 5.58 17.55 -5.76
C LEU A 7 5.56 19.07 -6.08
N GLU A 8 6.68 19.76 -5.83
CA GLU A 8 6.84 21.18 -6.12
C GLU A 8 7.09 21.45 -7.61
N SER A 9 7.75 20.51 -8.31
CA SER A 9 8.18 20.72 -9.70
C SER A 9 7.12 20.34 -10.73
N PHE A 10 6.17 19.49 -10.39
CA PHE A 10 5.16 18.97 -11.31
C PHE A 10 3.75 19.17 -10.77
N ALA A 11 2.85 19.58 -11.65
CA ALA A 11 1.42 19.64 -11.33
C ALA A 11 0.80 18.24 -11.18
N PRO A 12 -0.34 18.08 -10.48
CA PRO A 12 -1.02 16.78 -10.34
C PRO A 12 -1.35 16.09 -11.67
N GLU A 13 -1.60 16.87 -12.72
CA GLU A 13 -1.91 16.38 -14.06
C GLU A 13 -0.67 15.88 -14.81
N GLU A 14 0.53 16.29 -14.38
CA GLU A 14 1.80 15.96 -15.02
C GLU A 14 2.45 14.73 -14.42
N LEU A 15 2.32 14.54 -13.09
CA LEU A 15 2.99 13.48 -12.36
C LEU A 15 2.10 12.92 -11.26
N GLY A 16 1.77 11.65 -11.37
CA GLY A 16 1.19 10.85 -10.29
C GLY A 16 2.21 9.83 -9.75
N PHE A 17 1.86 9.19 -8.66
CA PHE A 17 2.66 8.16 -8.00
C PHE A 17 1.87 6.87 -7.87
N THR A 18 2.56 5.75 -7.95
CA THR A 18 2.08 4.48 -7.42
C THR A 18 2.64 4.33 -6.01
N LEU A 19 1.79 4.47 -5.00
CA LEU A 19 2.20 4.30 -3.62
C LEU A 19 2.21 2.81 -3.28
N ASP A 20 3.31 2.34 -2.69
CA ASP A 20 3.45 0.97 -2.21
C ASP A 20 3.50 0.97 -0.68
N THR A 21 2.53 0.32 -0.06
CA THR A 21 2.35 0.35 1.40
C THR A 21 3.52 -0.29 2.17
N TYR A 22 4.09 -1.38 1.64
CA TYR A 22 5.26 -2.03 2.23
C TYR A 22 6.49 -1.10 2.21
N TRP A 23 6.77 -0.48 1.06
CA TRP A 23 7.97 0.33 0.92
C TRP A 23 7.89 1.65 1.68
N VAL A 24 6.69 2.22 1.87
CA VAL A 24 6.50 3.36 2.77
C VAL A 24 6.82 2.97 4.20
N GLN A 25 6.29 1.84 4.68
CA GLN A 25 6.57 1.30 6.01
C GLN A 25 8.05 0.93 6.17
N MET A 26 8.63 0.27 5.18
CA MET A 26 10.06 -0.10 5.18
C MET A 26 10.97 1.11 5.22
N GLY A 27 10.57 2.21 4.61
CA GLY A 27 11.24 3.51 4.68
C GLY A 27 11.09 4.22 6.03
N GLY A 28 10.39 3.63 6.99
CA GLY A 28 10.20 4.17 8.34
C GLY A 28 9.14 5.27 8.42
N ALA A 29 8.22 5.33 7.45
CA ALA A 29 7.16 6.33 7.41
C ALA A 29 5.78 5.72 7.70
N ASP A 30 4.85 6.55 8.18
CA ASP A 30 3.46 6.18 8.38
C ASP A 30 2.69 6.18 7.06
N VAL A 31 2.12 5.02 6.71
CA VAL A 31 1.44 4.81 5.42
C VAL A 31 0.25 5.76 5.26
N CYS A 32 -0.56 5.93 6.30
CA CYS A 32 -1.75 6.79 6.23
C CYS A 32 -1.38 8.26 6.04
N SER A 33 -0.35 8.74 6.72
CA SER A 33 0.17 10.09 6.56
C SER A 33 0.68 10.35 5.14
N TRP A 34 1.31 9.36 4.51
CA TRP A 34 1.75 9.47 3.12
C TRP A 34 0.60 9.44 2.13
N ILE A 35 -0.43 8.63 2.37
CA ILE A 35 -1.66 8.64 1.56
C ILE A 35 -2.31 10.03 1.62
N GLU A 36 -2.45 10.62 2.80
CA GLU A 36 -2.99 11.98 2.96
C GLU A 36 -2.14 13.04 2.26
N LYS A 37 -0.82 12.96 2.40
CA LYS A 37 0.12 13.89 1.74
C LYS A 37 0.03 13.84 0.22
N LEU A 38 -0.17 12.66 -0.36
CA LEU A 38 -0.18 12.44 -1.81
C LEU A 38 -1.60 12.33 -2.39
N SER A 39 -2.63 12.63 -1.64
CA SER A 39 -4.04 12.22 -1.84
C SER A 39 -4.57 12.36 -3.27
N ASP A 40 -4.23 13.42 -3.99
CA ASP A 40 -4.67 13.69 -5.36
C ASP A 40 -3.69 13.21 -6.44
N ARG A 41 -2.59 12.56 -6.02
CA ARG A 41 -1.49 12.13 -6.90
C ARG A 41 -1.24 10.63 -6.91
N ILE A 42 -2.09 9.83 -6.26
CA ILE A 42 -1.95 8.37 -6.18
C ILE A 42 -3.14 7.64 -6.81
N PRO A 43 -3.23 7.65 -8.15
CA PRO A 43 -4.30 6.93 -8.85
C PRO A 43 -4.24 5.41 -8.62
N CYS A 44 -3.07 4.90 -8.27
CA CYS A 44 -2.80 3.49 -8.04
C CYS A 44 -2.02 3.28 -6.74
N VAL A 45 -2.41 2.27 -5.98
CA VAL A 45 -1.72 1.84 -4.74
C VAL A 45 -1.44 0.35 -4.82
N HIS A 46 -0.20 -0.04 -4.54
CA HIS A 46 0.14 -1.44 -4.28
C HIS A 46 -0.17 -1.77 -2.83
N LEU A 47 -1.11 -2.68 -2.63
CA LEU A 47 -1.43 -3.24 -1.32
C LEU A 47 -0.44 -4.39 -1.05
N LYS A 48 0.54 -4.12 -0.22
CA LYS A 48 1.63 -5.04 0.12
C LYS A 48 1.86 -5.00 1.62
N ASP A 49 1.69 -6.13 2.28
CA ASP A 49 1.83 -6.21 3.73
C ASP A 49 3.26 -6.56 4.16
N MET A 50 3.58 -6.22 5.39
CA MET A 50 4.87 -6.48 6.02
C MET A 50 4.69 -7.32 7.27
N ALA A 51 5.51 -8.34 7.41
CA ALA A 51 5.68 -9.08 8.64
C ALA A 51 7.17 -9.10 9.03
N VAL A 52 7.49 -9.78 10.11
CA VAL A 52 8.87 -9.95 10.58
C VAL A 52 9.13 -11.43 10.83
N LYS A 53 10.24 -11.92 10.32
CA LYS A 53 10.75 -13.27 10.59
C LYS A 53 12.15 -13.16 11.20
N GLY A 54 12.26 -13.51 12.50
CA GLY A 54 13.47 -13.19 13.25
C GLY A 54 13.65 -11.68 13.38
N TRP A 55 14.70 -11.15 12.77
CA TRP A 55 15.02 -9.72 12.73
C TRP A 55 14.80 -9.09 11.35
N ASP A 56 14.37 -9.89 10.37
CA ASP A 56 14.24 -9.46 8.99
C ASP A 56 12.78 -9.13 8.65
N PRO A 57 12.53 -7.97 8.04
CA PRO A 57 11.23 -7.68 7.46
C PRO A 57 10.98 -8.60 6.25
N ILE A 58 9.78 -9.13 6.16
CA ILE A 58 9.35 -9.96 5.03
C ILE A 58 8.04 -9.42 4.45
N MET A 59 7.78 -9.74 3.19
CA MET A 59 6.49 -9.51 2.57
C MET A 59 5.51 -10.61 3.02
N ALA A 60 4.29 -10.19 3.30
CA ALA A 60 3.20 -11.08 3.74
C ALA A 60 1.95 -10.86 2.90
N PRO A 61 1.05 -11.84 2.83
CA PRO A 61 -0.29 -11.61 2.31
C PRO A 61 -0.98 -10.47 3.05
N VAL A 62 -1.76 -9.68 2.33
CA VAL A 62 -2.54 -8.57 2.91
C VAL A 62 -3.43 -9.10 4.04
N GLY A 63 -3.27 -8.53 5.22
CA GLY A 63 -3.97 -8.94 6.43
C GLY A 63 -3.22 -9.94 7.32
N GLU A 64 -2.12 -10.50 6.87
CA GLU A 64 -1.28 -11.41 7.67
C GLU A 64 -0.03 -10.75 8.26
N GLY A 65 0.19 -9.47 7.96
CA GLY A 65 1.31 -8.70 8.47
C GLY A 65 0.92 -7.72 9.58
N ASN A 66 1.65 -6.64 9.66
CA ASN A 66 1.51 -5.64 10.72
C ASN A 66 1.03 -4.27 10.25
N LEU A 67 0.68 -4.10 8.98
CA LEU A 67 0.12 -2.85 8.49
C LEU A 67 -1.35 -2.68 8.95
N PRO A 68 -1.77 -1.46 9.33
CA PRO A 68 -3.13 -1.20 9.82
C PRO A 68 -4.14 -1.09 8.66
N TRP A 69 -4.52 -2.20 8.06
CA TRP A 69 -5.28 -2.26 6.80
C TRP A 69 -6.62 -1.54 6.85
N GLU A 70 -7.41 -1.70 7.90
CA GLU A 70 -8.69 -1.00 8.01
C GLU A 70 -8.49 0.52 7.95
N LYS A 71 -7.49 1.02 8.68
CA LYS A 71 -7.15 2.45 8.68
C LYS A 71 -6.61 2.91 7.32
N ILE A 72 -5.75 2.10 6.68
CA ILE A 72 -5.21 2.41 5.34
C ILE A 72 -6.35 2.53 4.32
N LEU A 73 -7.24 1.54 4.27
CA LEU A 73 -8.36 1.53 3.33
C LEU A 73 -9.35 2.67 3.59
N GLN A 74 -9.66 2.97 4.86
CA GLN A 74 -10.48 4.13 5.22
C GLN A 74 -9.84 5.45 4.81
N THR A 75 -8.52 5.58 4.96
CA THR A 75 -7.78 6.78 4.54
C THR A 75 -7.84 6.96 3.02
N LEU A 76 -7.66 5.88 2.26
CA LEU A 76 -7.79 5.89 0.80
C LEU A 76 -9.20 6.29 0.35
N GLU A 77 -10.23 5.75 0.98
CA GLU A 77 -11.63 6.13 0.70
C GLU A 77 -11.90 7.60 1.00
N LYS A 78 -11.42 8.09 2.14
CA LYS A 78 -11.56 9.49 2.53
C LYS A 78 -10.89 10.44 1.54
N CYS A 79 -9.73 10.09 1.01
CA CYS A 79 -9.04 10.86 -0.01
C CYS A 79 -9.77 10.82 -1.36
N GLY A 80 -10.38 9.68 -1.70
CA GLY A 80 -11.32 9.52 -2.83
C GLY A 80 -10.75 9.66 -4.23
N LYS A 81 -9.41 9.65 -4.41
CA LYS A 81 -8.73 9.87 -5.69
C LYS A 81 -8.07 8.62 -6.27
N THR A 82 -7.83 7.61 -5.45
CA THR A 82 -7.25 6.34 -5.88
C THR A 82 -8.29 5.53 -6.67
N LYS A 83 -7.91 5.08 -7.85
CA LYS A 83 -8.78 4.31 -8.77
C LYS A 83 -8.51 2.81 -8.70
N TYR A 84 -7.26 2.43 -8.44
CA TYR A 84 -6.82 1.04 -8.49
C TYR A 84 -6.07 0.66 -7.22
N LEU A 85 -6.53 -0.43 -6.59
CA LEU A 85 -5.86 -1.09 -5.49
C LEU A 85 -5.35 -2.44 -6.01
N LEU A 86 -4.05 -2.59 -6.13
CA LEU A 86 -3.42 -3.77 -6.69
C LEU A 86 -2.67 -4.52 -5.60
N VAL A 87 -3.08 -5.74 -5.31
CA VAL A 87 -2.32 -6.62 -4.42
C VAL A 87 -1.01 -6.99 -5.10
N GLU A 88 0.10 -6.78 -4.43
CA GLU A 88 1.43 -7.15 -4.92
C GLU A 88 2.25 -7.79 -3.80
N GLN A 89 2.98 -8.84 -4.14
CA GLN A 89 3.90 -9.51 -3.24
C GLN A 89 5.06 -10.09 -4.05
N ASP A 90 6.24 -9.45 -3.99
CA ASP A 90 7.39 -9.83 -4.82
C ASP A 90 8.03 -11.12 -4.35
N VAL A 91 8.02 -11.38 -3.04
CA VAL A 91 8.57 -12.58 -2.42
C VAL A 91 7.50 -13.24 -1.55
N CYS A 92 7.21 -14.50 -1.84
CA CYS A 92 6.21 -15.29 -1.14
C CYS A 92 6.89 -16.36 -0.29
N GLN A 93 6.42 -16.56 0.95
CA GLN A 93 6.91 -17.62 1.84
C GLN A 93 6.27 -18.98 1.53
N GLU A 94 5.23 -18.99 0.71
CA GLU A 94 4.49 -20.15 0.22
C GLU A 94 4.12 -19.92 -1.25
N SER A 95 3.25 -20.75 -1.84
CA SER A 95 2.81 -20.56 -3.23
C SER A 95 2.28 -19.12 -3.45
N PRO A 96 2.69 -18.42 -4.53
CA PRO A 96 2.15 -17.11 -4.88
C PRO A 96 0.62 -17.10 -5.03
N PHE A 97 0.04 -18.18 -5.54
CA PHE A 97 -1.42 -18.31 -5.66
C PHE A 97 -2.10 -18.35 -4.29
N THR A 98 -1.51 -19.07 -3.33
CA THR A 98 -2.00 -19.11 -1.94
C THR A 98 -1.90 -17.72 -1.29
N CYS A 99 -0.82 -17.01 -1.50
CA CYS A 99 -0.64 -15.64 -0.99
C CYS A 99 -1.70 -14.69 -1.57
N LEU A 100 -1.96 -14.76 -2.87
CA LEU A 100 -2.99 -13.94 -3.52
C LEU A 100 -4.40 -14.30 -3.01
N GLU A 101 -4.70 -15.58 -2.83
CA GLU A 101 -5.99 -16.03 -2.29
C GLU A 101 -6.22 -15.50 -0.88
N LYS A 102 -5.22 -15.56 -0.01
CA LYS A 102 -5.29 -15.03 1.35
C LYS A 102 -5.55 -13.52 1.35
N SER A 103 -4.81 -12.78 0.53
CA SER A 103 -5.01 -11.34 0.37
C SER A 103 -6.42 -11.01 -0.14
N TYR A 104 -6.89 -11.73 -1.14
CA TYR A 104 -8.24 -11.57 -1.68
C TYR A 104 -9.31 -11.83 -0.62
N ASN A 105 -9.19 -12.94 0.11
CA ASN A 105 -10.16 -13.31 1.14
C ASN A 105 -10.22 -12.27 2.27
N TYR A 106 -9.08 -11.76 2.71
CA TYR A 106 -9.03 -10.71 3.71
C TYR A 106 -9.72 -9.42 3.22
N LEU A 107 -9.33 -8.92 2.05
CA LEU A 107 -9.92 -7.70 1.47
C LEU A 107 -11.41 -7.87 1.21
N SER A 108 -11.83 -9.04 0.71
CA SER A 108 -13.26 -9.36 0.51
C SER A 108 -14.05 -9.34 1.82
N SER A 109 -13.45 -9.82 2.91
CA SER A 109 -14.08 -9.77 4.25
C SER A 109 -14.33 -8.35 4.74
N LEU A 110 -13.56 -7.39 4.26
CA LEU A 110 -13.72 -5.96 4.53
C LEU A 110 -14.63 -5.24 3.52
N GLY A 111 -15.18 -5.95 2.53
CA GLY A 111 -16.08 -5.41 1.50
C GLY A 111 -15.41 -4.97 0.20
N TYR A 112 -14.12 -5.22 0.03
CA TYR A 112 -13.37 -4.91 -1.19
C TYR A 112 -13.29 -6.15 -2.09
N LYS A 113 -13.79 -6.03 -3.32
CA LYS A 113 -13.84 -7.14 -4.29
C LYS A 113 -13.29 -6.71 -5.64
#